data_041fed088caf4ee4b041d5c2c6e430f7
#
_entry.id   041fed088caf4ee4b041d5c2c6e430f7
#
_cell.length_a   1.000
_cell.length_b   1.000
_cell.length_c   1.000
_cell.angle_alpha   90.00
_cell.angle_beta   90.00
_cell.angle_gamma   90.00
#
_symmetry.space_group_name_H-M   'P 1'
#
loop_
_entity.id
_entity.type
_entity.pdbx_description
1 polymer ?
#
loop_
_entity_poly.entity_id
_entity_poly.type
_entity_poly.pdbx_seq_one_letter_code
_entity_poly.pdbx_strand_id
1 'polypeptide(L)'
;MGEESFGPRLRKLRKAHGETQPELAKLLGLSRSAVSMYESGEREPKYELLTAIAAHYDVDLDYLLGRERPESAEGDDPDIRLIERAGRKMTPEQRENLLRYARFMFPEAFEDDDA
;
A
#
# COMPACT_ATOMS: atom_id res chain seq x y z
N MET A 1 -7.08 1.48 15.85
CA MET A 1 -8.06 0.61 16.46
C MET A 1 -8.07 -0.72 15.74
N GLY A 2 -8.86 -1.65 16.25
CA GLY A 2 -8.86 -2.99 15.71
C GLY A 2 -9.29 -3.10 14.27
N GLU A 3 -9.99 -2.11 13.77
CA GLU A 3 -10.49 -2.16 12.40
C GLU A 3 -9.37 -2.14 11.37
N GLU A 4 -8.14 -1.81 11.77
CA GLU A 4 -7.02 -1.77 10.84
C GLU A 4 -6.18 -3.04 10.90
N SER A 5 -6.80 -4.17 11.22
CA SER A 5 -6.11 -5.44 11.17
C SER A 5 -5.92 -5.90 9.72
N PHE A 6 -5.39 -7.11 9.57
CA PHE A 6 -4.97 -7.60 8.26
C PHE A 6 -6.09 -7.58 7.21
N GLY A 7 -7.26 -8.11 7.54
CA GLY A 7 -8.32 -8.24 6.55
C GLY A 7 -8.71 -6.93 5.88
N PRO A 8 -9.08 -5.93 6.69
CA PRO A 8 -9.43 -4.64 6.11
C PRO A 8 -8.29 -4.00 5.33
N ARG A 9 -7.05 -4.17 5.78
CA ARG A 9 -5.91 -3.60 5.05
C ARG A 9 -5.71 -4.30 3.72
N LEU A 10 -5.88 -5.60 3.67
CA LEU A 10 -5.79 -6.32 2.42
C LEU A 10 -6.83 -5.82 1.43
N ARG A 11 -8.05 -5.67 1.90
CA ARG A 11 -9.12 -5.17 1.05
C ARG A 11 -8.83 -3.76 0.54
N LYS A 12 -8.31 -2.92 1.41
CA LYS A 12 -7.97 -1.55 1.05
C LYS A 12 -6.90 -1.52 -0.03
N LEU A 13 -5.85 -2.32 0.15
CA LEU A 13 -4.78 -2.39 -0.84
C LEU A 13 -5.30 -2.92 -2.18
N ARG A 14 -6.12 -3.97 -2.13
CA ARG A 14 -6.67 -4.54 -3.35
C ARG A 14 -7.46 -3.51 -4.13
N LYS A 15 -8.33 -2.79 -3.45
CA LYS A 15 -9.15 -1.79 -4.11
C LYS A 15 -8.33 -0.61 -4.62
N ALA A 16 -7.31 -0.22 -3.87
CA ALA A 16 -6.44 0.87 -4.31
C ALA A 16 -5.70 0.51 -5.60
N HIS A 17 -5.46 -0.78 -5.81
CA HIS A 17 -4.79 -1.24 -7.02
C HIS A 17 -5.77 -1.66 -8.11
N GLY A 18 -7.05 -1.42 -7.90
CA GLY A 18 -8.05 -1.73 -8.91
C GLY A 18 -8.25 -3.21 -9.16
N GLU A 19 -7.97 -4.04 -8.18
CA GLU A 19 -8.06 -5.49 -8.33
C GLU A 19 -9.37 -6.01 -7.76
N THR A 20 -9.94 -7.01 -8.43
CA THR A 20 -11.07 -7.75 -7.88
C THR A 20 -10.57 -8.91 -7.04
N GLN A 21 -11.46 -9.47 -6.22
CA GLN A 21 -11.09 -10.66 -5.43
C GLN A 21 -10.62 -11.81 -6.32
N PRO A 22 -11.30 -12.13 -7.42
CA PRO A 22 -10.79 -13.18 -8.30
C PRO A 22 -9.42 -12.90 -8.89
N GLU A 23 -9.16 -11.64 -9.23
CA GLU A 23 -7.86 -11.28 -9.77
C GLU A 23 -6.75 -11.47 -8.75
N LEU A 24 -6.98 -11.03 -7.53
CA LEU A 24 -6.00 -11.23 -6.48
C LEU A 24 -5.82 -12.71 -6.17
N ALA A 25 -6.91 -13.46 -6.15
CA ALA A 25 -6.83 -14.90 -5.91
C ALA A 25 -5.94 -15.58 -6.93
N LYS A 26 -6.10 -15.22 -8.19
CA LYS A 26 -5.29 -15.81 -9.24
C LYS A 26 -3.82 -15.47 -9.06
N LEU A 27 -3.52 -14.26 -8.71
CA LEU A 27 -2.14 -13.83 -8.47
C LEU A 27 -1.50 -14.62 -7.33
N LEU A 28 -2.26 -14.88 -6.28
CA LEU A 28 -1.72 -15.54 -5.10
C LEU A 28 -1.87 -17.06 -5.13
N GLY A 29 -2.47 -17.60 -6.18
CA GLY A 29 -2.69 -19.03 -6.25
C GLY A 29 -3.75 -19.52 -5.29
N LEU A 30 -4.74 -18.70 -5.01
CA LEU A 30 -5.81 -19.01 -4.06
C LEU A 30 -7.15 -19.03 -4.77
N SER A 31 -8.16 -19.58 -4.07
CA SER A 31 -9.52 -19.43 -4.55
C SER A 31 -10.07 -18.06 -4.17
N ARG A 32 -11.10 -17.62 -4.89
CA ARG A 32 -11.77 -16.39 -4.53
C ARG A 32 -12.34 -16.46 -3.11
N SER A 33 -12.86 -17.63 -2.74
CA SER A 33 -13.40 -17.82 -1.40
C SER A 33 -12.34 -17.59 -0.34
N ALA A 34 -11.12 -18.04 -0.60
CA ALA A 34 -10.04 -17.86 0.36
C ALA A 34 -9.74 -16.39 0.52
N VAL A 35 -9.66 -15.63 -0.58
CA VAL A 35 -9.42 -14.19 -0.48
C VAL A 35 -10.52 -13.52 0.33
N SER A 36 -11.78 -13.90 0.05
CA SER A 36 -12.90 -13.33 0.79
C SER A 36 -12.79 -13.60 2.29
N MET A 37 -12.40 -14.82 2.66
CA MET A 37 -12.27 -15.17 4.07
C MET A 37 -11.12 -14.42 4.74
N TYR A 38 -10.03 -14.21 4.02
CA TYR A 38 -8.94 -13.40 4.58
C TYR A 38 -9.37 -11.97 4.79
N GLU A 39 -10.11 -11.40 3.86
CA GLU A 39 -10.56 -10.01 3.98
C GLU A 39 -11.57 -9.83 5.08
N SER A 40 -12.41 -10.83 5.31
CA SER A 40 -13.43 -10.75 6.35
C SER A 40 -12.90 -11.07 7.75
N GLY A 41 -11.69 -11.62 7.83
CA GLY A 41 -11.13 -12.02 9.11
C GLY A 41 -11.50 -13.41 9.54
N GLU A 42 -12.23 -14.15 8.70
CA GLU A 42 -12.61 -15.52 9.05
C GLU A 42 -11.43 -16.47 9.00
N ARG A 43 -10.37 -16.09 8.32
CA ARG A 43 -9.21 -16.93 8.14
C ARG A 43 -7.96 -16.09 8.28
N GLU A 44 -6.97 -16.61 9.01
CA GLU A 44 -5.71 -15.90 9.21
C GLU A 44 -4.67 -16.41 8.24
N PRO A 45 -3.90 -15.51 7.62
CA PRO A 45 -2.90 -15.94 6.65
C PRO A 45 -1.65 -16.48 7.35
N LYS A 46 -1.01 -17.41 6.68
CA LYS A 46 0.28 -17.91 7.13
C LYS A 46 1.38 -16.97 6.66
N TYR A 47 2.56 -17.14 7.26
CA TYR A 47 3.68 -16.26 6.99
C TYR A 47 4.00 -16.17 5.50
N GLU A 48 4.00 -17.31 4.82
CA GLU A 48 4.33 -17.32 3.39
C GLU A 48 3.37 -16.46 2.58
N LEU A 49 2.09 -16.56 2.92
CA LEU A 49 1.10 -15.74 2.22
C LEU A 49 1.28 -14.27 2.54
N LEU A 50 1.58 -13.96 3.80
CA LEU A 50 1.82 -12.57 4.19
C LEU A 50 2.98 -11.97 3.41
N THR A 51 4.07 -12.71 3.27
CA THR A 51 5.21 -12.18 2.53
C THR A 51 4.89 -12.00 1.05
N ALA A 52 4.10 -12.90 0.48
CA ALA A 52 3.71 -12.77 -0.92
C ALA A 52 2.84 -11.53 -1.12
N ILE A 53 1.92 -11.29 -0.21
CA ILE A 53 1.05 -10.11 -0.29
C ILE A 53 1.87 -8.83 -0.13
N ALA A 54 2.78 -8.82 0.84
CA ALA A 54 3.62 -7.66 1.07
C ALA A 54 4.46 -7.33 -0.16
N ALA A 55 5.00 -8.37 -0.80
CA ALA A 55 5.79 -8.17 -2.01
C ALA A 55 4.93 -7.65 -3.17
N HIS A 56 3.73 -8.20 -3.30
CA HIS A 56 2.84 -7.81 -4.39
C HIS A 56 2.47 -6.32 -4.30
N TYR A 57 2.19 -5.86 -3.09
CA TYR A 57 1.78 -4.47 -2.89
C TYR A 57 2.92 -3.56 -2.47
N ASP A 58 4.12 -4.11 -2.31
CA ASP A 58 5.29 -3.31 -1.94
C ASP A 58 5.05 -2.58 -0.61
N VAL A 59 4.60 -3.30 0.39
CA VAL A 59 4.37 -2.78 1.73
C VAL A 59 5.08 -3.65 2.75
N ASP A 60 5.24 -3.11 3.96
CA ASP A 60 5.84 -3.84 5.06
C ASP A 60 4.88 -4.85 5.65
N LEU A 61 5.43 -5.91 6.23
CA LEU A 61 4.62 -6.84 7.01
C LEU A 61 3.95 -6.14 8.17
N ASP A 62 4.66 -5.21 8.81
CA ASP A 62 4.07 -4.46 9.93
C ASP A 62 2.83 -3.71 9.48
N TYR A 63 2.86 -3.14 8.29
CA TYR A 63 1.68 -2.48 7.76
C TYR A 63 0.51 -3.46 7.60
N LEU A 64 0.79 -4.62 7.01
CA LEU A 64 -0.26 -5.61 6.78
C LEU A 64 -0.88 -6.08 8.09
N LEU A 65 -0.07 -6.21 9.14
CA LEU A 65 -0.53 -6.73 10.41
C LEU A 65 -1.07 -5.66 11.33
N GLY A 66 -1.09 -4.41 10.89
CA GLY A 66 -1.61 -3.34 11.70
C GLY A 66 -0.71 -2.92 12.83
N ARG A 67 0.58 -3.19 12.71
CA ARG A 67 1.56 -2.88 13.76
C ARG A 67 2.46 -1.73 13.35
N GLU A 68 1.92 -0.75 12.65
CA GLU A 68 2.73 0.37 12.19
C GLU A 68 3.20 1.21 13.37
N ARG A 69 4.39 1.78 13.20
CA ARG A 69 4.95 2.66 14.19
C ARG A 69 4.35 4.06 14.02
N PRO A 70 4.34 4.86 15.10
CA PRO A 70 3.75 6.19 15.01
C PRO A 70 4.34 7.05 13.89
N GLU A 71 5.65 6.98 13.71
CA GLU A 71 6.29 7.83 12.71
C GLU A 71 6.03 7.34 11.29
N SER A 72 5.47 6.16 11.11
CA SER A 72 5.21 5.64 9.78
C SER A 72 3.75 5.75 9.39
N ALA A 73 2.94 6.38 10.23
CA ALA A 73 1.50 6.46 9.95
C ALA A 73 1.22 7.16 8.63
N GLU A 74 1.97 8.21 8.33
CA GLU A 74 1.75 8.94 7.10
C GLU A 74 2.14 8.13 5.88
N GLY A 75 3.19 7.31 6.01
CA GLY A 75 3.66 6.50 4.90
C GLY A 75 2.79 5.29 4.61
N ASP A 76 1.80 5.03 5.48
CA ASP A 76 0.94 3.86 5.30
C ASP A 76 -0.23 4.13 4.36
N ASP A 77 -0.43 5.37 3.96
CA ASP A 77 -1.51 5.68 3.03
C ASP A 77 -1.19 5.07 1.67
N PRO A 78 -2.14 4.33 1.09
CA PRO A 78 -1.89 3.68 -0.20
C PRO A 78 -1.51 4.65 -1.31
N ASP A 79 -2.08 5.83 -1.32
CA ASP A 79 -1.74 6.82 -2.34
C ASP A 79 -0.30 7.29 -2.20
N ILE A 80 0.13 7.51 -0.96
CA ILE A 80 1.50 7.94 -0.71
C ILE A 80 2.47 6.82 -1.09
N ARG A 81 2.14 5.57 -0.75
CA ARG A 81 2.96 4.44 -1.12
C ARG A 81 3.12 4.33 -2.63
N LEU A 82 2.03 4.56 -3.34
CA LEU A 82 2.06 4.49 -4.80
C LEU A 82 2.95 5.57 -5.38
N ILE A 83 2.86 6.79 -4.84
CA ILE A 83 3.70 7.89 -5.30
C ILE A 83 5.17 7.58 -5.05
N GLU A 84 5.49 7.07 -3.86
CA GLU A 84 6.87 6.71 -3.54
C GLU A 84 7.40 5.62 -4.46
N ARG A 85 6.58 4.62 -4.71
CA ARG A 85 6.97 3.52 -5.58
C ARG A 85 7.25 4.01 -6.99
N ALA A 86 6.34 4.83 -7.51
CA ALA A 86 6.53 5.39 -8.85
C ALA A 86 7.77 6.25 -8.91
N GLY A 87 8.01 7.02 -7.84
CA GLY A 87 9.18 7.89 -7.81
C GLY A 87 10.49 7.11 -7.88
N ARG A 88 10.53 5.95 -7.25
CA ARG A 88 11.76 5.14 -7.29
C ARG A 88 12.04 4.58 -8.68
N LYS A 89 11.00 4.40 -9.49
CA LYS A 89 11.16 3.88 -10.84
C LYS A 89 11.46 4.95 -11.87
N MET A 90 11.33 6.21 -11.47
CA MET A 90 11.58 7.32 -12.39
C MET A 90 13.06 7.61 -12.49
N THR A 91 13.47 8.14 -13.66
CA THR A 91 14.82 8.67 -13.79
C THR A 91 14.96 9.93 -12.94
N PRO A 92 16.21 10.33 -12.61
CA PRO A 92 16.39 11.58 -11.86
C PRO A 92 15.76 12.79 -12.55
N GLU A 93 15.83 12.84 -13.86
CA GLU A 93 15.23 13.95 -14.61
C GLU A 93 13.71 13.95 -14.47
N GLN A 94 13.11 12.77 -14.55
CA GLN A 94 11.66 12.67 -14.40
C GLN A 94 11.22 13.09 -13.02
N ARG A 95 11.97 12.68 -11.97
CA ARG A 95 11.63 13.07 -10.62
C ARG A 95 11.73 14.58 -10.42
N GLU A 96 12.75 15.17 -11.02
CA GLU A 96 12.92 16.62 -10.90
C GLU A 96 11.77 17.36 -11.56
N ASN A 97 11.34 16.89 -12.73
CA ASN A 97 10.21 17.50 -13.39
C ASN A 97 8.93 17.36 -12.59
N LEU A 98 8.73 16.19 -12.00
CA LEU A 98 7.55 15.98 -11.17
C LEU A 98 7.56 16.88 -9.94
N LEU A 99 8.72 17.02 -9.30
CA LEU A 99 8.83 17.91 -8.15
C LEU A 99 8.53 19.36 -8.52
N ARG A 100 9.03 19.80 -9.66
CA ARG A 100 8.77 21.16 -10.11
C ARG A 100 7.28 21.36 -10.32
N TYR A 101 6.64 20.42 -10.98
CA TYR A 101 5.20 20.49 -11.20
C TYR A 101 4.44 20.49 -9.88
N ALA A 102 4.82 19.60 -8.96
CA ALA A 102 4.12 19.48 -7.69
C ALA A 102 4.28 20.75 -6.86
N ARG A 103 5.45 21.37 -6.87
CA ARG A 103 5.65 22.62 -6.15
C ARG A 103 4.78 23.73 -6.72
N PHE A 104 4.59 23.71 -8.02
CA PHE A 104 3.74 24.69 -8.67
C PHE A 104 2.28 24.49 -8.29
N MET A 105 1.83 23.23 -8.31
CA MET A 105 0.43 22.90 -8.06
C MET A 105 0.08 22.95 -6.59
N PHE A 106 1.00 22.56 -5.73
CA PHE A 106 0.73 22.44 -4.29
C PHE A 106 1.80 23.12 -3.47
N PRO A 107 1.93 24.44 -3.60
CA PRO A 107 3.04 25.13 -2.93
C PRO A 107 3.05 24.97 -1.42
N GLU A 108 1.86 24.86 -0.80
CA GLU A 108 1.80 24.74 0.65
C GLU A 108 2.43 23.44 1.14
N ALA A 109 2.40 22.41 0.31
CA ALA A 109 2.97 21.13 0.74
C ALA A 109 4.49 21.18 0.85
N PHE A 110 5.13 22.18 0.28
CA PHE A 110 6.59 22.29 0.27
C PHE A 110 7.12 23.45 1.09
N GLU A 111 6.28 24.11 1.85
CA GLU A 111 6.72 25.32 2.56
C GLU A 111 7.79 25.02 3.60
N ASP A 112 7.64 23.90 4.32
CA ASP A 112 8.59 23.57 5.36
C ASP A 112 9.94 23.13 4.82
N ASP A 113 9.98 22.72 3.56
CA ASP A 113 11.22 22.22 2.96
C ASP A 113 12.19 23.34 2.65
N ASP A 114 11.71 24.57 2.64
CA ASP A 114 12.55 25.71 2.31
C ASP A 114 13.27 26.27 3.53
N ALA A 115 12.98 25.75 4.71
CA ALA A 115 13.55 26.28 5.95
C ALA A 115 15.02 25.88 6.18
#